data_656cac0404f06f88b60d70924e2a2f30
#
_entry.id   656cac0404f06f88b60d70924e2a2f30
#
_cell.length_a   1.000
_cell.length_b   1.000
_cell.length_c   1.000
_cell.angle_alpha   90.00
_cell.angle_beta   90.00
_cell.angle_gamma   90.00
#
_symmetry.space_group_name_H-M   'P 1'
#
loop_
_entity.id
_entity.type
_entity.pdbx_description
1 polymer ?
#
loop_
_entity_poly.entity_id
_entity_poly.type
_entity_poly.pdbx_seq_one_letter_code
_entity_poly.pdbx_strand_id
1 'polypeptide(L)'
;MPSSYVSNHVHIVFNTKNRLKVIPEDLQPKLWAYTAGIAKNHGMHAVAIGGIEDHAHALINMGPTLGIAKAVQLLNANSSRWMNEHSRVRFEWQEGYFACSVSRSGCRQ
;
A
#
# COMPACT_ATOMS: atom_id res chain seq x y z
N MET A 1 24.64 -17.36 2.69
CA MET A 1 24.07 -16.79 2.60
C MET A 1 23.44 -16.32 2.56
N PRO A 2 23.33 -16.42 2.77
CA PRO A 2 22.49 -15.82 2.48
C PRO A 2 22.57 -14.77 2.09
N SER A 3 23.16 -14.53 1.89
CA SER A 3 23.41 -13.52 0.96
C SER A 3 22.26 -13.27 0.03
N SER A 4 21.40 -14.18 -0.13
CA SER A 4 20.22 -14.00 -0.95
C SER A 4 19.20 -13.09 -0.29
N TYR A 5 19.38 -12.74 0.95
CA TYR A 5 18.46 -11.85 1.62
C TYR A 5 18.64 -10.43 1.11
N VAL A 6 17.58 -9.83 0.64
CA VAL A 6 17.58 -8.46 0.16
C VAL A 6 16.59 -7.66 0.99
N SER A 7 17.06 -6.60 1.62
CA SER A 7 16.22 -5.70 2.36
C SER A 7 15.85 -4.54 1.46
N ASN A 8 14.73 -4.70 0.77
CA ASN A 8 14.26 -3.71 -0.20
C ASN A 8 12.93 -3.14 0.28
N HIS A 9 13.01 -2.32 1.34
CA HIS A 9 11.82 -1.73 1.93
C HIS A 9 11.50 -0.41 1.26
N VAL A 10 10.23 -0.23 0.95
CA VAL A 10 9.73 0.98 0.34
C VAL A 10 8.52 1.45 1.14
N HIS A 11 8.52 2.74 1.46
CA HIS A 11 7.38 3.37 2.11
C HIS A 11 6.55 4.05 1.03
N ILE A 12 5.29 3.68 0.94
CA ILE A 12 4.39 4.18 -0.10
C ILE A 12 3.20 4.86 0.55
N VAL A 13 2.83 6.02 0.04
CA VAL A 13 1.67 6.76 0.53
C VAL A 13 0.66 6.90 -0.60
N PHE A 14 -0.57 6.53 -0.33
CA PHE A 14 -1.70 6.65 -1.26
C PHE A 14 -2.72 7.62 -0.68
N ASN A 15 -3.16 8.57 -1.48
CA ASN A 15 -4.26 9.45 -1.09
C ASN A 15 -5.52 9.03 -1.82
N THR A 16 -6.66 9.18 -1.16
CA THR A 16 -7.93 9.02 -1.86
C THR A 16 -8.09 10.15 -2.85
N LYS A 17 -8.84 9.91 -3.93
CA LYS A 17 -9.07 10.92 -4.95
C LYS A 17 -9.72 12.14 -4.32
N ASN A 18 -9.12 13.31 -4.57
CA ASN A 18 -9.55 14.58 -4.01
C ASN A 18 -9.55 14.62 -2.49
N ARG A 19 -8.80 13.72 -1.86
CA ARG A 19 -8.68 13.62 -0.40
C ARG A 19 -10.04 13.46 0.27
N LEU A 20 -10.96 12.79 -0.40
CA LEU A 20 -12.27 12.52 0.19
C LEU A 20 -12.14 11.50 1.32
N LYS A 21 -12.90 11.71 2.38
CA LYS A 21 -12.86 10.83 3.54
C LYS A 21 -13.78 9.64 3.31
N VAL A 22 -13.31 8.73 2.46
CA VAL A 22 -14.13 7.60 1.99
C VAL A 22 -13.67 6.25 2.52
N ILE A 23 -12.74 6.23 3.47
CA ILE A 23 -12.35 4.99 4.13
C ILE A 23 -12.93 5.01 5.54
N PRO A 24 -14.11 4.40 5.74
CA PRO A 24 -14.75 4.44 7.05
C PRO A 24 -13.90 3.75 8.11
N GLU A 25 -13.98 4.24 9.32
CA GLU A 25 -13.17 3.73 10.41
C GLU A 25 -13.33 2.23 10.62
N ASP A 26 -14.55 1.74 10.46
CA ASP A 26 -14.82 0.31 10.66
C ASP A 26 -14.22 -0.57 9.55
N LEU A 27 -14.00 -0.01 8.37
CA LEU A 27 -13.39 -0.76 7.27
C LEU A 27 -11.86 -0.65 7.26
N GLN A 28 -11.29 0.31 7.98
CA GLN A 28 -9.85 0.52 7.95
C GLN A 28 -9.04 -0.73 8.29
N PRO A 29 -9.26 -1.39 9.43
CA PRO A 29 -8.43 -2.57 9.72
C PRO A 29 -8.63 -3.69 8.70
N LYS A 30 -9.83 -3.82 8.16
CA LYS A 30 -10.11 -4.84 7.15
C LYS A 30 -9.40 -4.53 5.83
N LEU A 31 -9.39 -3.26 5.45
CA LEU A 31 -8.71 -2.83 4.24
C LEU A 31 -7.20 -3.03 4.37
N TRP A 32 -6.65 -2.69 5.53
CA TRP A 32 -5.21 -2.88 5.74
C TRP A 32 -4.84 -4.36 5.66
N ALA A 33 -5.64 -5.22 6.27
CA ALA A 33 -5.39 -6.66 6.23
C ALA A 33 -5.51 -7.21 4.82
N TYR A 34 -6.51 -6.74 4.07
CA TYR A 34 -6.70 -7.19 2.70
C TYR A 34 -5.52 -6.76 1.83
N THR A 35 -5.07 -5.53 2.02
CA THR A 35 -3.94 -4.99 1.24
C THR A 35 -2.65 -5.76 1.54
N ALA A 36 -2.44 -6.13 2.81
CA ALA A 36 -1.30 -6.97 3.16
C ALA A 36 -1.39 -8.33 2.45
N GLY A 37 -2.59 -8.87 2.32
CA GLY A 37 -2.80 -10.12 1.60
C GLY A 37 -2.49 -10.00 0.11
N ILE A 38 -2.83 -8.87 -0.50
CA ILE A 38 -2.48 -8.61 -1.89
C ILE A 38 -0.96 -8.64 -2.05
N ALA A 39 -0.26 -7.96 -1.15
CA ALA A 39 1.20 -7.92 -1.20
C ALA A 39 1.77 -9.33 -1.13
N LYS A 40 1.30 -10.12 -0.19
CA LYS A 40 1.77 -11.49 -0.01
C LYS A 40 1.55 -12.33 -1.25
N ASN A 41 0.41 -12.18 -1.88
CA ASN A 41 0.07 -12.97 -3.08
C ASN A 41 0.95 -12.62 -4.26
N HIS A 42 1.63 -11.49 -4.21
CA HIS A 42 2.50 -11.06 -5.31
C HIS A 42 3.96 -11.02 -4.92
N GLY A 43 4.33 -11.79 -3.90
CA GLY A 43 5.73 -11.92 -3.53
C GLY A 43 6.30 -10.77 -2.72
N MET A 44 5.44 -9.91 -2.21
CA MET A 44 5.86 -8.82 -1.34
C MET A 44 5.51 -9.15 0.10
N HIS A 45 6.12 -8.43 1.02
CA HIS A 45 5.79 -8.57 2.44
C HIS A 45 5.43 -7.20 2.99
N ALA A 46 4.20 -7.06 3.48
CA ALA A 46 3.77 -5.83 4.11
C ALA A 46 4.22 -5.83 5.56
N VAL A 47 5.19 -4.98 5.88
CA VAL A 47 5.69 -4.87 7.23
C VAL A 47 4.70 -4.11 8.10
N ALA A 48 4.11 -3.06 7.53
CA ALA A 48 3.11 -2.26 8.24
C ALA A 48 2.23 -1.57 7.21
N ILE A 49 0.94 -1.51 7.49
CA ILE A 49 -0.02 -0.76 6.68
C ILE A 49 -0.95 -0.06 7.64
N GLY A 50 -1.23 1.20 7.35
CA GLY A 50 -2.14 1.98 8.17
C GLY A 50 -2.60 3.21 7.43
N GLY A 51 -3.33 4.05 8.12
CA GLY A 51 -3.82 5.27 7.53
C GLY A 51 -5.02 5.79 8.27
N ILE A 52 -5.70 6.73 7.65
CA ILE A 52 -6.94 7.28 8.17
C ILE A 52 -7.96 7.35 7.02
N GLU A 53 -8.94 8.22 7.14
CA GLU A 53 -10.10 8.23 6.24
C GLU A 53 -9.77 8.61 4.81
N ASP A 54 -8.71 9.40 4.59
CA ASP A 54 -8.40 9.94 3.28
C ASP A 54 -7.03 9.56 2.74
N HIS A 55 -6.29 8.73 3.46
CA HIS A 55 -5.02 8.23 2.93
C HIS A 55 -4.59 6.95 3.63
N ALA A 56 -3.68 6.25 2.99
CA ALA A 56 -3.07 5.05 3.52
C ALA A 56 -1.57 5.12 3.29
N HIS A 57 -0.83 4.45 4.17
CA HIS A 57 0.60 4.30 3.98
C HIS A 57 0.97 2.85 4.21
N ALA A 58 1.98 2.40 3.51
CA ALA A 58 2.41 1.02 3.57
C ALA A 58 3.93 0.95 3.57
N LEU A 59 4.47 0.15 4.46
CA LEU A 59 5.90 -0.19 4.45
C LEU A 59 5.99 -1.60 3.92
N ILE A 60 6.54 -1.73 2.71
CA ILE A 60 6.53 -2.98 1.96
C ILE A 60 7.96 -3.43 1.68
N ASN A 61 8.23 -4.70 1.99
CA ASN A 61 9.45 -5.33 1.47
C ASN A 61 9.12 -5.86 0.09
N MET A 62 9.73 -5.26 -0.92
CA MET A 62 9.38 -5.49 -2.32
C MET A 62 9.87 -6.81 -2.88
N GLY A 63 10.89 -7.38 -2.25
CA GLY A 63 11.55 -8.50 -2.88
C GLY A 63 12.46 -8.02 -4.01
N PRO A 64 13.18 -8.93 -4.64
CA PRO A 64 14.22 -8.52 -5.59
C PRO A 64 13.75 -8.24 -7.01
N THR A 65 12.55 -8.67 -7.39
CA THR A 65 12.18 -8.63 -8.81
C THR A 65 11.06 -7.67 -9.15
N LEU A 66 10.30 -7.19 -8.17
CA LEU A 66 9.13 -6.39 -8.44
C LEU A 66 9.47 -4.90 -8.33
N GLY A 67 9.09 -4.13 -9.34
CA GLY A 67 9.32 -2.69 -9.32
C GLY A 67 8.22 -1.95 -8.56
N ILE A 68 8.54 -0.72 -8.15
CA ILE A 68 7.62 0.08 -7.34
C ILE A 68 6.33 0.37 -8.09
N ALA A 69 6.43 0.76 -9.37
CA ALA A 69 5.23 1.10 -10.13
C ALA A 69 4.27 -0.08 -10.24
N LYS A 70 4.82 -1.27 -10.47
CA LYS A 70 3.99 -2.47 -10.56
C LYS A 70 3.36 -2.80 -9.22
N ALA A 71 4.13 -2.66 -8.15
CA ALA A 71 3.62 -2.91 -6.80
C ALA A 71 2.46 -1.98 -6.49
N VAL A 72 2.61 -0.69 -6.77
CA VAL A 72 1.56 0.28 -6.54
C VAL A 72 0.32 -0.06 -7.36
N GLN A 73 0.51 -0.44 -8.62
CA GLN A 73 -0.60 -0.82 -9.48
C GLN A 73 -1.40 -1.97 -8.88
N LEU A 74 -0.69 -3.01 -8.42
CA LEU A 74 -1.34 -4.18 -7.85
C LEU A 74 -2.08 -3.84 -6.56
N LEU A 75 -1.43 -3.08 -5.69
CA LEU A 75 -2.05 -2.71 -4.43
C LEU A 75 -3.27 -1.82 -4.63
N ASN A 76 -3.15 -0.83 -5.51
CA ASN A 76 -4.24 0.11 -5.73
C ASN A 76 -5.43 -0.53 -6.44
N ALA A 77 -5.18 -1.29 -7.50
CA ALA A 77 -6.27 -1.88 -8.27
C ALA A 77 -7.09 -2.85 -7.41
N ASN A 78 -6.40 -3.70 -6.67
CA ASN A 78 -7.09 -4.72 -5.90
C ASN A 78 -7.77 -4.15 -4.66
N SER A 79 -7.14 -3.19 -3.98
CA SER A 79 -7.73 -2.58 -2.80
C SER A 79 -8.93 -1.70 -3.18
N SER A 80 -8.84 -1.00 -4.31
CA SER A 80 -9.94 -0.19 -4.80
C SER A 80 -11.15 -1.06 -5.12
N ARG A 81 -10.93 -2.20 -5.79
CA ARG A 81 -12.01 -3.12 -6.10
C ARG A 81 -12.66 -3.64 -4.81
N TRP A 82 -11.83 -4.00 -3.83
CA TRP A 82 -12.36 -4.49 -2.56
C TRP A 82 -13.21 -3.43 -1.87
N MET A 83 -12.73 -2.19 -1.86
CA MET A 83 -13.48 -1.10 -1.24
C MET A 83 -14.81 -0.88 -1.93
N ASN A 84 -14.85 -0.95 -3.26
CA ASN A 84 -16.10 -0.76 -3.99
C ASN A 84 -17.08 -1.90 -3.77
N GLU A 85 -16.59 -3.06 -3.36
CA GLU A 85 -17.46 -4.19 -3.01
C GLU A 85 -18.00 -4.10 -1.59
N HIS A 86 -17.30 -3.40 -0.70
CA HIS A 86 -17.63 -3.38 0.72
C HIS A 86 -18.12 -2.04 1.24
N SER A 87 -17.92 -0.99 0.47
CA SER A 87 -18.35 0.35 0.85
C SER A 87 -19.54 0.78 0.00
N ARG A 88 -20.38 1.63 0.56
CA ARG A 88 -21.54 2.16 -0.17
C ARG A 88 -21.17 3.35 -1.03
N VAL A 89 -20.02 3.96 -0.74
CA VAL A 89 -19.55 5.14 -1.47
C VAL A 89 -18.52 4.69 -2.47
N ARG A 90 -18.58 5.27 -3.68
CA ARG A 90 -17.60 4.97 -4.71
C ARG A 90 -16.20 5.32 -4.23
N PHE A 91 -15.29 4.41 -4.42
CA PHE A 91 -13.93 4.57 -3.94
C PHE A 91 -12.94 4.64 -5.10
N GLU A 92 -12.03 5.60 -5.04
CA GLU A 92 -10.92 5.69 -5.97
C GLU A 92 -9.70 6.22 -5.22
N TRP A 93 -8.53 5.70 -5.58
CA TRP A 93 -7.28 6.31 -5.16
C TRP A 93 -6.93 7.45 -6.10
N GLN A 94 -6.27 8.48 -5.57
CA GLN A 94 -5.73 9.55 -6.39
C GLN A 94 -4.66 8.97 -7.31
N GLU A 95 -4.59 9.44 -8.54
CA GLU A 95 -3.49 9.07 -9.43
C GLU A 95 -2.19 9.60 -8.85
N GLY A 96 -1.14 8.83 -9.05
CA GLY A 96 0.14 9.17 -8.47
C GLY A 96 0.26 8.64 -7.06
N TYR A 97 1.44 8.70 -6.54
CA TYR A 97 1.72 8.23 -5.21
C TYR A 97 3.05 8.79 -4.78
N PHE A 98 3.29 8.77 -3.47
CA PHE A 98 4.59 9.09 -2.93
C PHE A 98 5.25 7.80 -2.51
N ALA A 99 6.49 7.58 -2.92
CA ALA A 99 7.23 6.40 -2.53
C ALA A 99 8.69 6.76 -2.31
N CYS A 100 9.30 6.18 -1.29
CA CYS A 100 10.72 6.33 -1.08
C CYS A 100 11.29 5.06 -0.48
N SER A 101 12.53 4.76 -0.85
CA SER A 101 13.24 3.63 -0.29
C SER A 101 13.60 3.93 1.15
N VAL A 102 13.41 2.94 2.00
CA VAL A 102 13.78 3.08 3.41
C VAL A 102 15.17 2.49 3.58
N SER A 103 16.10 3.32 4.01
CA SER A 103 17.47 2.91 4.25
C SER A 103 17.83 3.17 5.69
N ARG A 104 19.11 3.01 6.02
CA ARG A 104 19.57 3.30 7.37
C ARG A 104 19.28 4.72 7.80
N SER A 105 19.35 5.65 6.87
CA SER A 105 19.08 7.05 7.17
C SER A 105 17.59 7.35 7.14
N GLY A 106 16.76 6.38 6.75
CA GLY A 106 15.33 6.55 6.71
C GLY A 106 14.84 7.22 5.44
N CYS A 107 13.56 7.41 5.39
CA CYS A 107 12.89 8.02 4.26
C CYS A 107 12.88 9.54 4.45
N ARG A 108 13.32 10.25 3.44
CA ARG A 108 13.33 11.72 3.48
C ARG A 108 12.54 12.27 2.33
N GLN A 109 11.88 13.34 2.61
CA GLN A 109 11.10 14.02 1.59
C GLN A 109 11.78 15.29 1.15
#